data_95e5f746f189e139788ae07614f0f754
#
_entry.id   95e5f746f189e139788ae07614f0f754
#
_cell.length_a   1.000
_cell.length_b   1.000
_cell.length_c   1.000
_cell.angle_alpha   90.00
_cell.angle_beta   90.00
_cell.angle_gamma   90.00
#
_symmetry.space_group_name_H-M   'P 1'
#
loop_
_entity.id
_entity.type
_entity.pdbx_description
1 polymer ?
#
loop_
_entity_poly.entity_id
_entity_poly.type
_entity_poly.pdbx_seq_one_letter_code
_entity_poly.pdbx_strand_id
1 'polypeptide(L)'
;MHGQFVWYELTTPDVDGARKFYPPITGWGTQQFDKDYTMWTTGGVPFAGIFRLGPEQHQQGIRPNWMPYIEVNSVDETARKVGTLGGSVIVPPADIPGTGRFAVVRDPQGATFGVYKSNTASRAWDGTPTLGRFS
;
A
#
# COMPACT_ATOMS: atom_id res chain seq x y z
N MET A 1 8.46 -0.03 -12.22
CA MET A 1 9.43 1.02 -12.50
C MET A 1 9.90 1.65 -11.22
N HIS A 2 11.18 1.64 -11.02
CA HIS A 2 11.78 2.10 -9.77
C HIS A 2 11.39 3.54 -9.46
N GLY A 3 10.90 3.76 -8.24
CA GLY A 3 10.57 5.10 -7.77
C GLY A 3 9.17 5.58 -8.06
N GLN A 4 8.31 4.76 -8.66
CA GLN A 4 6.94 5.18 -8.96
C GLN A 4 5.96 4.67 -7.91
N PHE A 5 4.95 5.48 -7.63
CA PHE A 5 3.82 5.01 -6.82
C PHE A 5 3.02 4.00 -7.62
N VAL A 6 2.79 2.82 -7.04
CA VAL A 6 2.09 1.74 -7.76
C VAL A 6 0.84 1.26 -7.02
N TRP A 7 0.69 1.59 -5.76
CA TRP A 7 -0.43 1.13 -4.96
C TRP A 7 -0.67 2.06 -3.79
N TYR A 8 -1.89 2.06 -3.27
CA TYR A 8 -2.24 2.83 -2.08
C TYR A 8 -2.98 1.92 -1.15
N GLU A 9 -2.84 2.13 0.14
CA GLU A 9 -3.50 1.27 1.12
C GLU A 9 -4.08 2.10 2.25
N LEU A 10 -5.37 1.94 2.47
CA LEU A 10 -6.02 2.51 3.64
C LEU A 10 -5.88 1.52 4.78
N THR A 11 -5.29 1.96 5.88
CA THR A 11 -5.23 1.19 7.11
C THR A 11 -6.29 1.74 8.05
N THR A 12 -7.23 0.90 8.46
CA THR A 12 -8.34 1.33 9.30
C THR A 12 -8.82 0.19 10.20
N PRO A 13 -9.22 0.49 11.45
CA PRO A 13 -9.84 -0.53 12.28
C PRO A 13 -11.28 -0.86 11.87
N ASP A 14 -11.89 -0.01 11.04
CA ASP A 14 -13.29 -0.15 10.64
C ASP A 14 -13.42 -0.23 9.13
N VAL A 15 -13.22 -1.43 8.60
CA VAL A 15 -13.29 -1.66 7.14
C VAL A 15 -14.70 -1.39 6.62
N ASP A 16 -15.73 -1.83 7.35
CA ASP A 16 -17.10 -1.62 6.91
C ASP A 16 -17.47 -0.13 6.88
N GLY A 17 -17.01 0.63 7.87
CA GLY A 17 -17.22 2.07 7.89
C GLY A 17 -16.57 2.76 6.71
N ALA A 18 -15.36 2.33 6.34
CA ALA A 18 -14.67 2.87 5.18
C ALA A 18 -15.44 2.56 3.89
N ARG A 19 -15.96 1.35 3.77
CA ARG A 19 -16.75 0.95 2.60
C ARG A 19 -18.04 1.75 2.45
N LYS A 20 -18.52 2.34 3.52
CA LYS A 20 -19.70 3.20 3.49
C LYS A 20 -19.34 4.67 3.28
N PHE A 21 -18.18 5.07 3.75
CA PHE A 21 -17.77 6.48 3.72
C PHE A 21 -17.25 6.92 2.36
N TYR A 22 -16.31 6.16 1.78
CA TYR A 22 -15.60 6.62 0.59
C TYR A 22 -16.42 6.58 -0.70
N PRO A 23 -17.18 5.53 -1.01
CA PRO A 23 -17.87 5.46 -2.32
C PRO A 23 -18.77 6.65 -2.64
N PRO A 24 -19.58 7.18 -1.70
CA PRO A 24 -20.40 8.35 -2.03
C PRO A 24 -19.61 9.59 -2.35
N ILE A 25 -18.36 9.68 -1.88
CA ILE A 25 -17.50 10.85 -2.09
C ILE A 25 -16.69 10.69 -3.37
N THR A 26 -16.16 9.51 -3.61
CA THR A 26 -15.15 9.28 -4.64
C THR A 26 -15.68 8.53 -5.87
N GLY A 27 -16.82 7.85 -5.73
CA GLY A 27 -17.31 7.00 -6.79
C GLY A 27 -16.60 5.65 -6.88
N TRP A 28 -15.75 5.34 -5.91
CA TRP A 28 -15.02 4.06 -5.92
C TRP A 28 -15.95 2.90 -5.65
N GLY A 29 -15.60 1.73 -6.23
CA GLY A 29 -16.19 0.46 -5.87
C GLY A 29 -15.24 -0.36 -5.04
N THR A 30 -15.65 -1.57 -4.71
CA THR A 30 -14.81 -2.52 -3.98
C THR A 30 -14.80 -3.85 -4.70
N GLN A 31 -13.71 -4.58 -4.51
CA GLN A 31 -13.55 -5.94 -5.03
C GLN A 31 -12.82 -6.75 -3.97
N GLN A 32 -13.37 -7.91 -3.64
CA GLN A 32 -12.72 -8.77 -2.67
C GLN A 32 -11.57 -9.51 -3.35
N PHE A 33 -10.37 -9.41 -2.76
CA PHE A 33 -9.20 -10.13 -3.24
C PHE A 33 -9.15 -11.53 -2.65
N ASP A 34 -9.29 -11.62 -1.33
CA ASP A 34 -9.46 -12.87 -0.61
C ASP A 34 -10.32 -12.59 0.62
N LYS A 35 -10.46 -13.55 1.52
CA LYS A 35 -11.35 -13.39 2.67
C LYS A 35 -10.95 -12.25 3.61
N ASP A 36 -9.67 -11.85 3.57
CA ASP A 36 -9.13 -10.87 4.51
C ASP A 36 -8.73 -9.55 3.86
N TYR A 37 -8.78 -9.45 2.54
CA TYR A 37 -8.29 -8.26 1.85
C TYR A 37 -9.30 -7.76 0.83
N THR A 38 -9.70 -6.51 0.97
CA THR A 38 -10.61 -5.83 0.06
C THR A 38 -9.83 -4.77 -0.70
N MET A 39 -10.14 -4.61 -1.99
CA MET A 39 -9.53 -3.60 -2.83
C MET A 39 -10.53 -2.53 -3.21
N TRP A 40 -10.05 -1.29 -3.28
CA TRP A 40 -10.80 -0.21 -3.90
C TRP A 40 -10.63 -0.29 -5.41
N THR A 41 -11.69 0.02 -6.12
CA THR A 41 -11.67 0.02 -7.59
C THR A 41 -12.15 1.36 -8.13
N THR A 42 -11.67 1.70 -9.32
CA THR A 42 -12.22 2.80 -10.10
C THR A 42 -12.46 2.28 -11.50
N GLY A 43 -13.70 2.43 -11.99
CA GLY A 43 -14.09 1.84 -13.27
C GLY A 43 -13.91 0.33 -13.31
N GLY A 44 -14.06 -0.35 -12.17
CA GLY A 44 -13.87 -1.78 -12.06
C GLY A 44 -12.42 -2.24 -11.98
N VAL A 45 -11.47 -1.31 -11.95
CA VAL A 45 -10.04 -1.63 -11.92
C VAL A 45 -9.50 -1.39 -10.51
N PRO A 46 -8.92 -2.42 -9.86
CA PRO A 46 -8.32 -2.24 -8.54
C PRO A 46 -7.12 -1.30 -8.60
N PHE A 47 -7.01 -0.41 -7.61
CA PHE A 47 -5.90 0.54 -7.54
C PHE A 47 -5.37 0.72 -6.12
N ALA A 48 -6.11 0.26 -5.10
CA ALA A 48 -5.73 0.44 -3.70
C ALA A 48 -6.33 -0.68 -2.87
N GLY A 49 -5.85 -0.83 -1.66
CA GLY A 49 -6.34 -1.85 -0.76
C GLY A 49 -6.84 -1.26 0.55
N ILE A 50 -7.48 -2.11 1.34
CA ILE A 50 -7.91 -1.79 2.69
C ILE A 50 -7.30 -2.82 3.63
N PHE A 51 -6.49 -2.36 4.55
CA PHE A 51 -5.86 -3.21 5.55
C PHE A 51 -6.51 -2.96 6.90
N ARG A 52 -6.96 -4.03 7.56
CA ARG A 52 -7.56 -3.91 8.88
C ARG A 52 -6.49 -3.67 9.93
N LEU A 53 -6.60 -2.53 10.60
CA LEU A 53 -5.70 -2.18 11.69
C LEU A 53 -6.10 -2.99 12.92
N GLY A 54 -5.25 -3.91 13.32
CA GLY A 54 -5.49 -4.74 14.49
C GLY A 54 -4.87 -4.17 15.75
N PRO A 55 -5.11 -4.84 16.89
CA PRO A 55 -4.55 -4.39 18.18
C PRO A 55 -3.03 -4.31 18.18
N GLU A 56 -2.36 -5.23 17.48
CA GLU A 56 -0.89 -5.24 17.45
C GLU A 56 -0.33 -4.01 16.78
N GLN A 57 -0.91 -3.63 15.63
CA GLN A 57 -0.47 -2.43 14.93
C GLN A 57 -0.78 -1.19 15.73
N HIS A 58 -1.92 -1.17 16.41
CA HIS A 58 -2.28 -0.04 17.25
C HIS A 58 -1.27 0.13 18.40
N GLN A 59 -0.84 -0.98 19.01
CA GLN A 59 0.16 -0.95 20.06
C GLN A 59 1.52 -0.45 19.56
N GLN A 60 1.82 -0.66 18.28
CA GLN A 60 3.03 -0.16 17.65
C GLN A 60 2.93 1.32 17.27
N GLY A 61 1.81 1.97 17.60
CA GLY A 61 1.61 3.38 17.30
C GLY A 61 1.09 3.67 15.91
N ILE A 62 0.65 2.65 15.19
CA ILE A 62 0.08 2.83 13.85
C ILE A 62 -1.36 3.32 13.99
N ARG A 63 -1.65 4.43 13.34
CA ARG A 63 -2.97 5.04 13.33
C ARG A 63 -3.64 4.84 11.98
N PRO A 64 -4.97 5.00 11.88
CA PRO A 64 -5.65 5.00 10.57
C PRO A 64 -4.96 5.98 9.64
N ASN A 65 -4.67 5.52 8.43
CA ASN A 65 -3.93 6.36 7.50
C ASN A 65 -4.00 5.79 6.09
N TRP A 66 -3.68 6.64 5.12
CA TRP A 66 -3.44 6.24 3.74
C TRP A 66 -1.93 6.12 3.54
N MET A 67 -1.50 5.00 2.99
CA MET A 67 -0.09 4.73 2.79
C MET A 67 0.18 4.40 1.33
N PRO A 68 1.11 5.10 0.67
CA PRO A 68 1.49 4.75 -0.70
C PRO A 68 2.53 3.65 -0.70
N TYR A 69 2.55 2.88 -1.79
CA TYR A 69 3.61 1.92 -2.07
C TYR A 69 4.39 2.40 -3.30
N ILE A 70 5.70 2.34 -3.20
CA ILE A 70 6.62 2.77 -4.26
C ILE A 70 7.30 1.53 -4.81
N GLU A 71 7.29 1.38 -6.14
CA GLU A 71 7.99 0.26 -6.76
C GLU A 71 9.49 0.49 -6.72
N VAL A 72 10.23 -0.54 -6.33
CA VAL A 72 11.70 -0.49 -6.27
C VAL A 72 12.28 -1.72 -6.96
N ASN A 73 13.53 -1.63 -7.36
CA ASN A 73 14.19 -2.75 -8.01
C ASN A 73 14.47 -3.91 -7.05
N SER A 74 14.75 -3.62 -5.80
CA SER A 74 14.99 -4.63 -4.77
C SER A 74 14.44 -4.14 -3.45
N VAL A 75 13.46 -4.88 -2.92
CA VAL A 75 12.87 -4.55 -1.63
C VAL A 75 13.89 -4.72 -0.50
N ASP A 76 14.68 -5.79 -0.56
CA ASP A 76 15.68 -6.07 0.47
C ASP A 76 16.77 -5.00 0.51
N GLU A 77 17.29 -4.61 -0.64
CA GLU A 77 18.28 -3.55 -0.72
C GLU A 77 17.73 -2.22 -0.22
N THR A 78 16.50 -1.91 -0.62
CA THR A 78 15.86 -0.67 -0.22
C THR A 78 15.66 -0.63 1.29
N ALA A 79 15.19 -1.73 1.88
CA ALA A 79 15.00 -1.81 3.33
C ALA A 79 16.32 -1.59 4.08
N ARG A 80 17.40 -2.19 3.60
CA ARG A 80 18.71 -2.00 4.21
C ARG A 80 19.15 -0.54 4.12
N LYS A 81 18.93 0.07 2.97
CA LYS A 81 19.31 1.48 2.75
C LYS A 81 18.55 2.43 3.65
N VAL A 82 17.28 2.13 3.93
CA VAL A 82 16.46 2.94 4.82
C VAL A 82 17.15 3.11 6.18
N GLY A 83 17.65 2.01 6.74
CA GLY A 83 18.35 2.07 8.02
C GLY A 83 19.60 2.95 7.99
N THR A 84 20.37 2.86 6.91
CA THR A 84 21.59 3.65 6.80
C THR A 84 21.32 5.14 6.60
N LEU A 85 20.13 5.49 6.15
CA LEU A 85 19.76 6.89 5.91
C LEU A 85 18.94 7.50 7.05
N GLY A 86 18.85 6.81 8.17
CA GLY A 86 18.18 7.36 9.35
C GLY A 86 16.72 7.00 9.50
N GLY A 87 16.19 6.20 8.58
CA GLY A 87 14.83 5.68 8.70
C GLY A 87 14.78 4.38 9.48
N SER A 88 13.62 3.76 9.49
CA SER A 88 13.43 2.47 10.15
C SER A 88 12.55 1.55 9.34
N VAL A 89 12.69 0.24 9.56
CA VAL A 89 11.87 -0.77 8.93
C VAL A 89 10.81 -1.20 9.92
N ILE A 90 9.54 -1.06 9.54
CA ILE A 90 8.40 -1.43 10.38
C ILE A 90 7.99 -2.87 10.10
N VAL A 91 7.85 -3.21 8.82
CA VAL A 91 7.59 -4.58 8.39
C VAL A 91 8.75 -5.00 7.50
N PRO A 92 9.55 -5.99 7.92
CA PRO A 92 10.69 -6.43 7.12
C PRO A 92 10.22 -7.05 5.80
N PRO A 93 11.13 -7.14 4.81
CA PRO A 93 10.77 -7.70 3.51
C PRO A 93 10.07 -9.05 3.64
N ALA A 94 8.95 -9.18 2.95
CA ALA A 94 8.12 -10.38 2.98
C ALA A 94 7.49 -10.60 1.62
N ASP A 95 7.25 -11.86 1.29
CA ASP A 95 6.61 -12.22 0.03
C ASP A 95 5.09 -12.20 0.15
N ILE A 96 4.45 -11.70 -0.91
CA ILE A 96 3.01 -11.86 -1.10
C ILE A 96 2.88 -12.96 -2.14
N PRO A 97 2.40 -14.17 -1.77
CA PRO A 97 2.37 -15.29 -2.70
C PRO A 97 1.65 -14.94 -4.00
N GLY A 98 2.30 -15.26 -5.13
CA GLY A 98 1.74 -15.02 -6.45
C GLY A 98 1.71 -13.58 -6.89
N THR A 99 2.22 -12.65 -6.09
CA THR A 99 2.10 -11.22 -6.37
C THR A 99 3.45 -10.52 -6.41
N GLY A 100 4.18 -10.53 -5.31
CA GLY A 100 5.45 -9.83 -5.23
C GLY A 100 6.04 -9.84 -3.84
N ARG A 101 6.90 -8.86 -3.59
CA ARG A 101 7.58 -8.71 -2.31
C ARG A 101 7.44 -7.28 -1.85
N PHE A 102 7.30 -7.08 -0.54
CA PHE A 102 7.07 -5.74 0.00
C PHE A 102 7.77 -5.58 1.33
N ALA A 103 7.89 -4.33 1.75
CA ALA A 103 8.28 -3.96 3.11
C ALA A 103 7.58 -2.65 3.45
N VAL A 104 7.43 -2.40 4.74
CA VAL A 104 6.89 -1.12 5.21
C VAL A 104 7.98 -0.43 5.99
N VAL A 105 8.23 0.82 5.66
CA VAL A 105 9.35 1.58 6.22
C VAL A 105 8.87 2.96 6.66
N ARG A 106 9.73 3.63 7.41
CA ARG A 106 9.45 4.95 7.93
C ARG A 106 10.64 5.85 7.64
N ASP A 107 10.37 7.07 7.18
CA ASP A 107 11.45 8.04 6.97
C ASP A 107 11.92 8.62 8.32
N PRO A 108 13.01 9.41 8.34
CA PRO A 108 13.55 9.92 9.61
C PRO A 108 12.56 10.81 10.38
N GLN A 109 11.59 11.40 9.73
CA GLN A 109 10.59 12.24 10.38
C GLN A 109 9.35 11.48 10.82
N GLY A 110 9.27 10.17 10.53
CA GLY A 110 8.18 9.33 10.96
C GLY A 110 7.10 9.07 9.91
N ALA A 111 7.28 9.52 8.68
CA ALA A 111 6.32 9.23 7.62
C ALA A 111 6.47 7.78 7.16
N THR A 112 5.34 7.08 7.08
CA THR A 112 5.31 5.66 6.73
C THR A 112 4.95 5.47 5.27
N PHE A 113 5.67 4.58 4.59
CA PHE A 113 5.35 4.21 3.21
C PHE A 113 5.79 2.77 2.97
N GLY A 114 5.24 2.19 1.90
CA GLY A 114 5.62 0.84 1.51
C GLY A 114 6.56 0.86 0.31
N VAL A 115 7.37 -0.18 0.19
CA VAL A 115 8.15 -0.45 -1.01
C VAL A 115 7.75 -1.82 -1.53
N TYR A 116 7.74 -1.97 -2.85
CA TYR A 116 7.14 -3.14 -3.48
C TYR A 116 7.87 -3.51 -4.76
N LYS A 117 7.93 -4.81 -5.04
CA LYS A 117 8.45 -5.33 -6.29
C LYS A 117 7.54 -6.46 -6.75
N SER A 118 7.00 -6.33 -7.97
CA SER A 118 6.15 -7.36 -8.54
C SER A 118 6.97 -8.57 -8.97
N ASN A 119 6.40 -9.76 -8.84
CA ASN A 119 6.99 -11.00 -9.33
C ASN A 119 6.90 -11.12 -10.84
N THR A 120 5.98 -10.38 -11.45
CA THR A 120 5.78 -10.44 -12.89
C THR A 120 6.34 -9.21 -13.54
N ALA A 121 6.55 -9.27 -14.86
CA ALA A 121 6.89 -8.10 -15.63
C ALA A 121 5.81 -7.05 -15.33
N SER A 122 6.24 -5.92 -14.82
CA SER A 122 5.35 -4.93 -14.28
C SER A 122 4.37 -4.45 -15.34
N ARG A 123 3.11 -4.44 -15.00
CA ARG A 123 2.17 -3.58 -15.68
C ARG A 123 2.44 -2.20 -15.17
N ALA A 124 3.44 -1.59 -15.72
CA ALA A 124 3.76 -0.25 -15.32
C ALA A 124 2.54 0.63 -15.56
N TRP A 125 2.24 1.45 -14.56
CA TRP A 125 1.37 2.58 -14.78
C TRP A 125 1.90 3.33 -16.02
N ASP A 126 1.01 3.62 -16.95
CA ASP A 126 1.40 4.14 -18.25
C ASP A 126 1.67 5.66 -18.26
N GLY A 127 1.62 6.29 -17.11
CA GLY A 127 1.83 7.72 -17.00
C GLY A 127 0.57 8.55 -17.16
N THR A 128 -0.55 7.91 -17.39
CA THR A 128 -1.82 8.63 -17.62
C THR A 128 -2.59 8.76 -16.31
N PRO A 129 -2.74 9.97 -15.76
CA PRO A 129 -3.55 10.15 -14.55
C PRO A 129 -5.00 9.78 -14.83
N THR A 130 -5.62 9.12 -13.87
CA THR A 130 -7.02 8.75 -13.94
C THR A 130 -7.72 9.29 -12.72
N LEU A 131 -8.91 9.85 -12.88
CA LEU A 131 -9.69 10.34 -11.76
C LEU A 131 -9.97 9.17 -10.80
N GLY A 132 -9.66 9.36 -9.53
CA GLY A 132 -9.80 8.31 -8.51
C GLY A 132 -8.64 7.33 -8.47
N ARG A 133 -7.73 7.41 -9.42
CA ARG A 133 -6.52 6.61 -9.47
C ARG A 133 -5.34 7.54 -9.52
N PHE A 134 -4.93 7.97 -8.39
CA PHE A 134 -3.86 8.94 -8.26
C PHE A 134 -2.54 8.34 -8.65
N SER A 135 -1.75 9.04 -9.38
CA SER A 135 -0.42 8.57 -9.77
C SER A 135 0.65 9.15 -8.89
#